data_6dea5d026eff6d6bd48ce88c856592c6
#
_entry.id   6dea5d026eff6d6bd48ce88c856592c6
#
_cell.length_a   1.000
_cell.length_b   1.000
_cell.length_c   1.000
_cell.angle_alpha   90.00
_cell.angle_beta   90.00
_cell.angle_gamma   90.00
#
_symmetry.space_group_name_H-M   'P 1'
#
loop_
_entity.id
_entity.type
_entity.pdbx_description
1 polymer ?
#
loop_
_entity_poly.entity_id
_entity_poly.type
_entity_poly.pdbx_seq_one_letter_code
_entity_poly.pdbx_strand_id
1 'polypeptide(L)'
;PLDLGTSVWVVALCFVLDDLRYYWVHRFGHRIRWVWASHVNHHSSQHYNLTTALRQTWTGTFTFMMIVRAPLILLGFHPAMVLFVGGLNLIYQFWIHTEAITRLPRWFEAVMNTPSHHRVHHGRNARYLDTNYAGVFIIWDKMFGTFVPELDSEKPDYGLVHNLGTF
;
A
#
# COMPACT_ATOMS: atom_id res chain seq x y z
N PRO A 1 -11.10 -16.99 22.62
CA PRO A 1 -10.35 -16.66 21.42
C PRO A 1 -9.45 -17.81 21.06
N LEU A 2 -9.30 -18.07 19.75
CA LEU A 2 -8.31 -19.02 19.24
C LEU A 2 -6.91 -18.49 19.57
N ASP A 3 -5.96 -19.38 19.82
CA ASP A 3 -4.54 -19.05 19.92
C ASP A 3 -3.77 -19.93 18.93
N LEU A 4 -3.24 -19.29 17.89
CA LEU A 4 -2.47 -19.98 16.84
C LEU A 4 -1.00 -20.18 17.23
N GLY A 5 -0.57 -19.62 18.38
CA GLY A 5 0.83 -19.62 18.81
C GLY A 5 1.72 -18.68 18.00
N THR A 6 3.05 -18.89 18.11
CA THR A 6 4.06 -17.97 17.56
C THR A 6 5.10 -18.68 16.69
N SER A 7 4.77 -19.85 16.13
CA SER A 7 5.69 -20.54 15.23
C SER A 7 5.99 -19.70 13.97
N VAL A 8 7.12 -19.97 13.31
CA VAL A 8 7.52 -19.26 12.08
C VAL A 8 6.44 -19.31 10.98
N TRP A 9 5.72 -20.42 10.88
CA TRP A 9 4.64 -20.58 9.91
C TRP A 9 3.43 -19.73 10.23
N VAL A 10 3.12 -19.56 11.54
CA VAL A 10 2.04 -18.66 11.99
C VAL A 10 2.42 -17.20 11.71
N VAL A 11 3.68 -16.81 11.94
CA VAL A 11 4.18 -15.46 11.59
C VAL A 11 4.09 -15.25 10.09
N ALA A 12 4.51 -16.21 9.27
CA ALA A 12 4.43 -16.10 7.80
C ALA A 12 2.98 -15.98 7.33
N LEU A 13 2.07 -16.79 7.87
CA LEU A 13 0.65 -16.71 7.56
C LEU A 13 0.07 -15.35 7.98
N CYS A 14 0.40 -14.88 9.17
CA CYS A 14 -0.03 -13.55 9.65
C CYS A 14 0.44 -12.44 8.72
N PHE A 15 1.69 -12.51 8.23
CA PHE A 15 2.24 -11.53 7.29
C PHE A 15 1.49 -11.51 5.97
N VAL A 16 1.21 -12.68 5.39
CA VAL A 16 0.46 -12.80 4.13
C VAL A 16 -0.96 -12.26 4.28
N LEU A 17 -1.63 -12.60 5.39
CA LEU A 17 -2.99 -12.14 5.67
C LEU A 17 -3.04 -10.64 6.00
N ASP A 18 -2.04 -10.09 6.70
CA ASP A 18 -1.94 -8.65 6.95
C ASP A 18 -1.70 -7.87 5.65
N ASP A 19 -0.91 -8.41 4.73
CA ASP A 19 -0.69 -7.78 3.42
C ASP A 19 -1.94 -7.84 2.53
N LEU A 20 -2.69 -8.94 2.53
CA LEU A 20 -3.99 -9.01 1.88
C LEU A 20 -5.00 -8.02 2.48
N ARG A 21 -5.04 -7.93 3.81
CA ARG A 21 -5.82 -6.91 4.52
C ARG A 21 -5.39 -5.50 4.09
N TYR A 22 -4.07 -5.24 4.02
CA TYR A 22 -3.54 -3.95 3.60
C TYR A 22 -4.03 -3.59 2.19
N TYR A 23 -3.97 -4.51 1.23
CA TYR A 23 -4.50 -4.32 -0.12
C TYR A 23 -5.94 -3.81 -0.11
N TRP A 24 -6.84 -4.46 0.65
CA TRP A 24 -8.24 -4.05 0.73
C TRP A 24 -8.42 -2.70 1.41
N VAL A 25 -7.71 -2.45 2.49
CA VAL A 25 -7.75 -1.16 3.20
C VAL A 25 -7.26 -0.03 2.29
N HIS A 26 -6.18 -0.25 1.56
CA HIS A 26 -5.62 0.71 0.63
C HIS A 26 -6.59 0.98 -0.54
N ARG A 27 -7.16 -0.07 -1.12
CA ARG A 27 -8.19 0.04 -2.15
C ARG A 27 -9.41 0.83 -1.65
N PHE A 28 -9.87 0.57 -0.44
CA PHE A 28 -10.95 1.36 0.17
C PHE A 28 -10.51 2.80 0.46
N GLY A 29 -9.24 3.02 0.78
CA GLY A 29 -8.63 4.33 0.90
C GLY A 29 -8.82 5.20 -0.35
N HIS A 30 -8.78 4.61 -1.52
CA HIS A 30 -9.00 5.28 -2.80
C HIS A 30 -10.48 5.36 -3.21
N ARG A 31 -11.29 4.37 -2.84
CA ARG A 31 -12.68 4.23 -3.34
C ARG A 31 -13.74 4.81 -2.41
N ILE A 32 -13.43 5.00 -1.14
CA ILE A 32 -14.36 5.55 -0.15
C ILE A 32 -13.92 6.96 0.21
N ARG A 33 -14.74 7.95 -0.13
CA ARG A 33 -14.42 9.38 0.03
C ARG A 33 -13.96 9.75 1.44
N TRP A 34 -14.58 9.19 2.47
CA TRP A 34 -14.22 9.42 3.87
C TRP A 34 -12.80 8.92 4.19
N VAL A 35 -12.43 7.74 3.68
CA VAL A 35 -11.11 7.15 3.89
C VAL A 35 -10.07 7.87 3.03
N TRP A 36 -10.43 8.26 1.80
CA TRP A 36 -9.60 9.09 0.92
C TRP A 36 -9.18 10.39 1.59
N ALA A 37 -10.06 11.04 2.36
CA ALA A 37 -9.71 12.27 3.08
C ALA A 37 -8.48 12.13 4.01
N SER A 38 -8.20 10.93 4.52
CA SER A 38 -6.96 10.64 5.26
C SER A 38 -5.80 10.25 4.35
N HIS A 39 -6.06 9.69 3.17
CA HIS A 39 -5.03 9.16 2.28
C HIS A 39 -4.55 10.19 1.24
N VAL A 40 -5.37 11.15 0.90
CA VAL A 40 -5.07 12.21 -0.07
C VAL A 40 -3.77 12.96 0.23
N ASN A 41 -3.43 13.15 1.52
CA ASN A 41 -2.18 13.81 1.92
C ASN A 41 -0.94 13.05 1.40
N HIS A 42 -1.00 11.71 1.40
CA HIS A 42 0.06 10.85 0.87
C HIS A 42 0.24 11.03 -0.64
N HIS A 43 -0.85 11.15 -1.40
CA HIS A 43 -0.84 11.37 -2.85
C HIS A 43 -0.66 12.82 -3.30
N SER A 44 -0.66 13.79 -2.37
CA SER A 44 -0.60 15.22 -2.72
C SER A 44 0.77 15.71 -3.18
N SER A 45 1.83 14.92 -3.03
CA SER A 45 3.19 15.31 -3.43
C SER A 45 3.32 15.32 -4.95
N GLN A 46 3.84 16.42 -5.49
CA GLN A 46 4.23 16.53 -6.91
C GLN A 46 5.62 15.94 -7.19
N HIS A 47 6.32 15.49 -6.17
CA HIS A 47 7.61 14.82 -6.26
C HIS A 47 7.50 13.45 -5.61
N TYR A 48 8.09 12.44 -6.24
CA TYR A 48 8.06 11.07 -5.75
C TYR A 48 9.43 10.64 -5.24
N ASN A 49 9.55 10.45 -3.94
CA ASN A 49 10.78 10.07 -3.27
C ASN A 49 10.48 9.47 -1.88
N LEU A 50 11.50 9.04 -1.14
CA LEU A 50 11.34 8.43 0.18
C LEU A 50 10.58 9.30 1.18
N THR A 51 10.60 10.63 1.04
CA THR A 51 9.82 11.50 1.94
C THR A 51 8.32 11.42 1.65
N THR A 52 7.92 11.00 0.43
CA THR A 52 6.52 10.76 0.09
C THR A 52 5.94 9.65 0.97
N ALA A 53 6.71 8.59 1.27
CA ALA A 53 6.31 7.53 2.18
C ALA A 53 5.98 8.04 3.59
N LEU A 54 6.64 9.12 4.03
CA LEU A 54 6.47 9.72 5.37
C LEU A 54 5.32 10.74 5.42
N ARG A 55 4.71 11.09 4.29
CA ARG A 55 3.55 11.98 4.24
C ARG A 55 2.29 11.23 4.67
N GLN A 56 2.17 11.04 5.97
CA GLN A 56 1.02 10.36 6.57
C GLN A 56 0.15 11.35 7.32
N THR A 57 -1.14 11.09 7.35
CA THR A 57 -2.07 11.90 8.14
C THR A 57 -2.10 11.45 9.59
N TRP A 58 -2.16 12.38 10.52
CA TRP A 58 -2.44 12.09 11.92
C TRP A 58 -3.92 11.74 12.17
N THR A 59 -4.80 12.02 11.21
CA THR A 59 -6.25 11.75 11.31
C THR A 59 -6.63 10.29 11.01
N GLY A 60 -5.67 9.43 10.67
CA GLY A 60 -5.91 8.01 10.33
C GLY A 60 -6.69 7.22 11.39
N THR A 61 -6.58 7.62 12.66
CA THR A 61 -7.35 7.03 13.77
C THR A 61 -8.86 7.22 13.57
N PHE A 62 -9.30 8.34 13.03
CA PHE A 62 -10.72 8.66 12.79
C PHE A 62 -11.31 7.93 11.57
N THR A 63 -10.48 7.30 10.76
CA THR A 63 -10.91 6.47 9.62
C THR A 63 -10.99 4.99 9.96
N PHE A 64 -10.93 4.64 11.25
CA PHE A 64 -11.01 3.27 11.77
C PHE A 64 -9.94 2.31 11.24
N MET A 65 -8.84 2.81 10.68
CA MET A 65 -7.76 2.01 10.11
C MET A 65 -7.11 1.04 11.12
N MET A 66 -7.14 1.39 12.42
CA MET A 66 -6.68 0.51 13.50
C MET A 66 -7.62 -0.70 13.69
N ILE A 67 -8.94 -0.50 13.59
CA ILE A 67 -9.95 -1.56 13.79
C ILE A 67 -9.86 -2.63 12.71
N VAL A 68 -9.38 -2.29 11.53
CA VAL A 68 -9.26 -3.23 10.41
C VAL A 68 -8.26 -4.36 10.66
N ARG A 69 -7.42 -4.27 11.71
CA ARG A 69 -6.59 -5.38 12.19
C ARG A 69 -7.30 -6.34 13.15
N ALA A 70 -8.43 -5.94 13.71
CA ALA A 70 -9.19 -6.78 14.63
C ALA A 70 -9.54 -8.18 14.08
N PRO A 71 -9.89 -8.37 12.79
CA PRO A 71 -10.13 -9.71 12.25
C PRO A 71 -8.97 -10.68 12.43
N LEU A 72 -7.71 -10.22 12.28
CA LEU A 72 -6.53 -11.06 12.50
C LEU A 72 -6.41 -11.50 13.96
N ILE A 73 -6.68 -10.60 14.90
CA ILE A 73 -6.67 -10.90 16.32
C ILE A 73 -7.81 -11.88 16.67
N LEU A 74 -8.99 -11.70 16.09
CA LEU A 74 -10.13 -12.61 16.29
C LEU A 74 -9.88 -14.00 15.69
N LEU A 75 -9.08 -14.11 14.63
CA LEU A 75 -8.62 -15.38 14.07
C LEU A 75 -7.59 -16.09 14.97
N GLY A 76 -7.10 -15.47 16.03
CA GLY A 76 -6.19 -16.07 17.00
C GLY A 76 -4.72 -15.70 16.83
N PHE A 77 -4.39 -14.70 15.99
CA PHE A 77 -3.04 -14.15 15.97
C PHE A 77 -2.80 -13.24 17.18
N HIS A 78 -1.64 -13.41 17.80
CA HIS A 78 -1.28 -12.57 18.95
C HIS A 78 -1.18 -11.09 18.55
N PRO A 79 -1.76 -10.14 19.31
CA PRO A 79 -1.77 -8.71 18.93
C PRO A 79 -0.37 -8.13 18.64
N ALA A 80 0.65 -8.50 19.43
CA ALA A 80 2.03 -8.06 19.19
C ALA A 80 2.58 -8.59 17.85
N MET A 81 2.21 -9.81 17.43
CA MET A 81 2.58 -10.36 16.12
C MET A 81 1.92 -9.57 15.01
N VAL A 82 0.64 -9.24 15.11
CA VAL A 82 -0.09 -8.42 14.13
C VAL A 82 0.54 -7.03 13.99
N LEU A 83 0.96 -6.43 15.10
CA LEU A 83 1.68 -5.15 15.05
C LEU A 83 3.08 -5.30 14.44
N PHE A 84 3.80 -6.35 14.76
CA PHE A 84 5.13 -6.62 14.22
C PHE A 84 5.09 -6.83 12.69
N VAL A 85 4.23 -7.69 12.18
CA VAL A 85 4.12 -7.93 10.74
C VAL A 85 3.62 -6.69 10.00
N GLY A 86 2.72 -5.92 10.61
CA GLY A 86 2.29 -4.63 10.07
C GLY A 86 3.45 -3.61 10.00
N GLY A 87 4.36 -3.62 10.97
CA GLY A 87 5.60 -2.82 10.94
C GLY A 87 6.53 -3.24 9.80
N LEU A 88 6.73 -4.54 9.61
CA LEU A 88 7.51 -5.07 8.47
C LEU A 88 6.92 -4.66 7.13
N ASN A 89 5.61 -4.71 7.00
CA ASN A 89 4.89 -4.28 5.79
C ASN A 89 5.15 -2.79 5.50
N LEU A 90 5.09 -1.91 6.51
CA LEU A 90 5.39 -0.49 6.37
C LEU A 90 6.86 -0.22 6.00
N ILE A 91 7.80 -0.96 6.59
CA ILE A 91 9.23 -0.87 6.25
C ILE A 91 9.44 -1.25 4.78
N TYR A 92 8.78 -2.32 4.32
CA TYR A 92 8.82 -2.70 2.92
C TYR A 92 8.30 -1.57 2.03
N GLN A 93 7.18 -0.98 2.35
CA GLN A 93 6.59 0.09 1.56
C GLN A 93 7.44 1.37 1.54
N PHE A 94 8.28 1.61 2.54
CA PHE A 94 9.12 2.80 2.57
C PHE A 94 10.09 2.85 1.39
N TRP A 95 10.83 1.76 1.12
CA TRP A 95 11.85 1.76 0.07
C TRP A 95 11.30 1.78 -1.36
N ILE A 96 10.05 1.36 -1.58
CA ILE A 96 9.47 1.40 -2.93
C ILE A 96 9.08 2.82 -3.37
N HIS A 97 9.11 3.82 -2.49
CA HIS A 97 8.85 5.22 -2.81
C HIS A 97 10.11 5.89 -3.38
N THR A 98 10.54 5.48 -4.56
CA THR A 98 11.74 6.04 -5.20
C THR A 98 11.68 5.97 -6.73
N GLU A 99 12.28 6.97 -7.37
CA GLU A 99 12.55 6.97 -8.81
C GLU A 99 13.96 6.46 -9.14
N ALA A 100 14.85 6.27 -8.13
CA ALA A 100 16.22 5.81 -8.33
C ALA A 100 16.31 4.37 -8.87
N ILE A 101 15.28 3.56 -8.63
CA ILE A 101 15.18 2.18 -9.12
C ILE A 101 14.12 2.15 -10.21
N THR A 102 14.52 1.93 -11.46
CA THR A 102 13.61 1.93 -12.62
C THR A 102 12.74 0.67 -12.62
N ARG A 103 13.34 -0.50 -12.81
CA ARG A 103 12.66 -1.80 -12.80
C ARG A 103 13.56 -2.83 -12.16
N LEU A 104 12.95 -3.80 -11.54
CA LEU A 104 13.60 -4.98 -10.98
C LEU A 104 13.43 -6.19 -11.92
N PRO A 105 14.16 -7.31 -11.70
CA PRO A 105 14.00 -8.51 -12.50
C PRO A 105 12.56 -8.98 -12.59
N ARG A 106 12.12 -9.44 -13.76
CA ARG A 106 10.73 -9.82 -14.03
C ARG A 106 10.15 -10.84 -13.04
N TRP A 107 10.98 -11.80 -12.59
CA TRP A 107 10.54 -12.80 -11.62
C TRP A 107 10.18 -12.17 -10.26
N PHE A 108 10.90 -11.11 -9.85
CA PHE A 108 10.64 -10.38 -8.63
C PHE A 108 9.36 -9.52 -8.78
N GLU A 109 9.25 -8.76 -9.88
CA GLU A 109 8.07 -7.95 -10.21
C GLU A 109 6.82 -8.79 -10.51
N ALA A 110 6.98 -10.10 -10.76
CA ALA A 110 5.85 -10.99 -10.92
C ALA A 110 5.07 -11.19 -9.61
N VAL A 111 5.76 -11.12 -8.46
CA VAL A 111 5.22 -11.44 -7.13
C VAL A 111 5.23 -10.24 -6.21
N MET A 112 6.32 -9.46 -6.21
CA MET A 112 6.54 -8.38 -5.26
C MET A 112 6.09 -7.04 -5.81
N ASN A 113 5.57 -6.17 -4.95
CA ASN A 113 5.39 -4.77 -5.27
C ASN A 113 6.76 -4.07 -5.34
N THR A 114 6.98 -3.24 -6.34
CA THR A 114 8.28 -2.63 -6.62
C THR A 114 8.13 -1.12 -6.81
N PRO A 115 9.25 -0.35 -6.83
CA PRO A 115 9.18 1.07 -7.16
C PRO A 115 8.42 1.36 -8.46
N SER A 116 8.60 0.53 -9.51
CA SER A 116 7.87 0.68 -10.78
C SER A 116 6.36 0.56 -10.59
N HIS A 117 5.91 -0.44 -9.83
CA HIS A 117 4.48 -0.63 -9.57
C HIS A 117 3.89 0.48 -8.70
N HIS A 118 4.66 0.94 -7.71
CA HIS A 118 4.17 1.93 -6.76
C HIS A 118 4.21 3.36 -7.32
N ARG A 119 5.13 3.65 -8.27
CA ARG A 119 5.06 4.89 -9.07
C ARG A 119 3.77 5.00 -9.86
N VAL A 120 3.34 3.90 -10.49
CA VAL A 120 2.05 3.84 -11.20
C VAL A 120 0.90 4.13 -10.24
N HIS A 121 0.92 3.54 -9.03
CA HIS A 121 -0.07 3.80 -8.00
C HIS A 121 -0.17 5.30 -7.63
N HIS A 122 0.96 6.00 -7.55
CA HIS A 122 1.01 7.45 -7.28
C HIS A 122 0.77 8.32 -8.52
N GLY A 123 0.65 7.71 -9.70
CA GLY A 123 0.43 8.43 -10.95
C GLY A 123 -0.98 9.01 -11.06
N ARG A 124 -1.07 10.32 -11.41
CA ARG A 124 -2.35 10.99 -11.70
C ARG A 124 -2.79 10.88 -13.16
N ASN A 125 -2.01 10.21 -14.02
CA ASN A 125 -2.40 9.89 -15.38
C ASN A 125 -3.70 9.10 -15.39
N ALA A 126 -4.59 9.34 -16.35
CA ALA A 126 -5.91 8.70 -16.40
C ALA A 126 -5.82 7.15 -16.37
N ARG A 127 -4.78 6.58 -16.99
CA ARG A 127 -4.52 5.13 -17.01
C ARG A 127 -4.14 4.57 -15.64
N TYR A 128 -3.46 5.36 -14.80
CA TYR A 128 -2.85 4.93 -13.54
C TYR A 128 -3.75 5.18 -12.33
N LEU A 129 -4.81 5.96 -12.51
CA LEU A 129 -5.74 6.24 -11.42
C LEU A 129 -6.36 4.96 -10.87
N ASP A 130 -6.40 4.87 -9.56
CA ASP A 130 -7.06 3.77 -8.85
C ASP A 130 -6.51 2.37 -9.20
N THR A 131 -5.19 2.24 -9.29
CA THR A 131 -4.48 0.99 -9.62
C THR A 131 -3.37 0.68 -8.61
N ASN A 132 -2.87 -0.57 -8.61
CA ASN A 132 -1.70 -1.05 -7.86
C ASN A 132 -1.74 -0.76 -6.35
N TYR A 133 -2.74 -1.26 -5.65
CA TYR A 133 -2.96 -1.01 -4.21
C TYR A 133 -2.11 -1.87 -3.27
N ALA A 134 -1.33 -2.84 -3.79
CA ALA A 134 -0.57 -3.77 -2.97
C ALA A 134 0.45 -3.07 -2.04
N GLY A 135 0.64 -3.63 -0.85
CA GLY A 135 1.73 -3.26 0.05
C GLY A 135 3.02 -3.97 -0.35
N VAL A 136 3.10 -5.27 -0.12
CA VAL A 136 4.28 -6.11 -0.37
C VAL A 136 4.11 -6.99 -1.61
N PHE A 137 2.97 -7.67 -1.76
CA PHE A 137 2.74 -8.64 -2.83
C PHE A 137 1.82 -8.08 -3.91
N ILE A 138 2.38 -7.77 -5.10
CA ILE A 138 1.62 -7.27 -6.26
C ILE A 138 0.64 -8.32 -6.80
N ILE A 139 0.73 -9.56 -6.34
CA ILE A 139 -0.18 -10.63 -6.72
C ILE A 139 -1.64 -10.30 -6.40
N TRP A 140 -1.90 -9.50 -5.36
CA TRP A 140 -3.27 -9.09 -5.02
C TRP A 140 -3.87 -8.22 -6.12
N ASP A 141 -3.12 -7.26 -6.65
CA ASP A 141 -3.60 -6.44 -7.77
C ASP A 141 -3.87 -7.28 -9.01
N LYS A 142 -3.01 -8.26 -9.29
CA LYS A 142 -3.21 -9.19 -10.41
C LYS A 142 -4.45 -10.07 -10.20
N MET A 143 -4.66 -10.58 -8.98
CA MET A 143 -5.81 -11.43 -8.64
C MET A 143 -7.14 -10.66 -8.70
N PHE A 144 -7.14 -9.40 -8.28
CA PHE A 144 -8.37 -8.59 -8.19
C PHE A 144 -8.52 -7.58 -9.34
N GLY A 145 -7.69 -7.70 -10.40
CA GLY A 145 -7.83 -6.95 -11.65
C GLY A 145 -7.51 -5.46 -11.53
N THR A 146 -6.65 -5.08 -10.58
CA THR A 146 -6.23 -3.66 -10.37
C THR A 146 -4.77 -3.42 -10.76
N PHE A 147 -4.10 -4.41 -11.36
CA PHE A 147 -2.72 -4.28 -11.79
C PHE A 147 -2.59 -3.53 -13.12
N VAL A 148 -1.74 -2.51 -13.13
CA VAL A 148 -1.32 -1.80 -14.34
C VAL A 148 0.21 -1.65 -14.32
N PRO A 149 0.93 -2.07 -15.39
CA PRO A 149 2.38 -1.89 -15.47
C PRO A 149 2.74 -0.43 -15.78
N GLU A 150 3.91 0.01 -15.33
CA GLU A 150 4.51 1.27 -15.77
C GLU A 150 4.90 1.17 -17.25
N LEU A 151 4.47 2.15 -18.06
CA LEU A 151 4.80 2.23 -19.48
C LEU A 151 5.96 3.19 -19.70
N ASP A 152 6.88 2.82 -20.60
CA ASP A 152 7.98 3.70 -21.01
C ASP A 152 7.48 4.90 -21.82
N SER A 153 6.37 4.70 -22.55
CA SER A 153 5.71 5.73 -23.35
C SER A 153 4.85 6.71 -22.55
N GLU A 154 4.54 6.38 -21.28
CA GLU A 154 3.71 7.20 -20.41
C GLU A 154 4.23 7.13 -18.98
N LYS A 155 5.16 8.03 -18.65
CA LYS A 155 5.71 8.08 -17.27
C LYS A 155 4.66 8.60 -16.29
N PRO A 156 4.65 8.11 -15.04
CA PRO A 156 3.78 8.64 -14.00
C PRO A 156 4.01 10.12 -13.77
N ASP A 157 2.93 10.89 -13.76
CA ASP A 157 2.88 12.29 -13.34
C ASP A 157 2.23 12.33 -11.95
N TYR A 158 2.83 13.04 -10.99
CA TYR A 158 2.49 12.94 -9.58
C TYR A 158 1.67 14.13 -9.08
N GLY A 159 1.01 13.93 -7.96
CA GLY A 159 0.13 14.91 -7.33
C GLY A 159 -1.34 14.59 -7.52
N LEU A 160 -2.20 15.52 -7.17
CA LEU A 160 -3.65 15.35 -7.29
C LEU A 160 -4.12 15.73 -8.71
N VAL A 161 -5.18 15.07 -9.19
CA VAL A 161 -5.82 15.40 -10.48
C VAL A 161 -6.29 16.85 -10.48
N HIS A 162 -6.83 17.32 -9.35
CA HIS A 162 -7.14 18.72 -9.11
C HIS A 162 -6.20 19.26 -8.05
N ASN A 163 -5.19 20.03 -8.45
CA ASN A 163 -4.29 20.68 -7.51
C ASN A 163 -5.07 21.69 -6.65
N LEU A 164 -4.78 21.69 -5.34
CA LEU A 164 -5.41 22.60 -4.38
C LEU A 164 -4.98 24.07 -4.56
N GLY A 165 -4.16 24.37 -5.56
CA GLY A 165 -3.53 25.66 -5.76
C GLY A 165 -2.38 25.90 -4.75
N THR A 166 -1.52 26.85 -5.05
CA THR A 166 -0.60 27.43 -4.06
C THR A 166 -1.35 28.53 -3.33
N PHE A 167 -1.45 28.39 -2.00
CA PHE A 167 -1.85 29.52 -1.14
C PHE A 167 -0.74 30.57 -1.11
#